data_a34f016b198aeb2874862f4c4e42514f
#
_entry.id   a34f016b198aeb2874862f4c4e42514f
#
_cell.length_a   1.000
_cell.length_b   1.000
_cell.length_c   1.000
_cell.angle_alpha   90.00
_cell.angle_beta   90.00
_cell.angle_gamma   90.00
#
_symmetry.space_group_name_H-M   'P 1'
#
loop_
_entity.id
_entity.type
_entity.pdbx_description
1 polymer ?
#
loop_
_entity_poly.entity_id
_entity_poly.type
_entity_poly.pdbx_seq_one_letter_code
_entity_poly.pdbx_strand_id
1 'polypeptide(L)'
;MPLDTSTLRITPEILSLIAEIDEFKGAWRAIGRIAPERLSGLRRVATIESIGSLTRIEGARLSDREVEALLANIRIGSFTTRDEQEVAGYAEVMETIFSAYDAISLSENHIRQLHRDLLAHSTKDERHRGLYKTLPNHVEAFNEDGKSLGVVFETATPFDTPRRMAELVDWAAGKEKDRSLHPLLVIGVFVVVFLEIHPFQDGNGRLSRILTTLLLLRLQTQSASRNRRRFLIHRSPRGVGVAQGWLGNIG
;
A
#
# COMPACT_ATOMS: atom_id res chain seq x y z
N MET A 1 -4.58 10.84 -21.31
CA MET A 1 -5.87 10.15 -21.50
C MET A 1 -6.24 9.53 -20.16
N PRO A 2 -7.43 9.75 -19.59
CA PRO A 2 -7.76 9.18 -18.28
C PRO A 2 -7.63 7.65 -18.35
N LEU A 3 -7.22 7.03 -17.24
CA LEU A 3 -7.07 5.58 -17.14
C LEU A 3 -8.42 4.90 -17.43
N ASP A 4 -8.48 4.14 -18.52
CA ASP A 4 -9.70 3.42 -18.92
C ASP A 4 -9.76 2.05 -18.26
N THR A 5 -10.75 1.84 -17.41
CA THR A 5 -11.02 0.57 -16.75
C THR A 5 -12.25 -0.16 -17.32
N SER A 6 -12.77 0.29 -18.48
CA SER A 6 -13.92 -0.35 -19.12
C SER A 6 -13.65 -1.79 -19.56
N THR A 7 -12.39 -2.14 -19.76
CA THR A 7 -11.94 -3.49 -20.12
C THR A 7 -11.73 -4.42 -18.92
N LEU A 8 -11.84 -3.89 -17.68
CA LEU A 8 -11.68 -4.69 -16.47
C LEU A 8 -12.80 -5.72 -16.37
N ARG A 9 -12.46 -7.00 -16.47
CA ARG A 9 -13.39 -8.11 -16.31
C ARG A 9 -13.34 -8.62 -14.88
N ILE A 10 -14.46 -8.49 -14.17
CA ILE A 10 -14.61 -9.04 -12.82
C ILE A 10 -15.18 -10.45 -12.97
N THR A 11 -14.35 -11.46 -12.73
CA THR A 11 -14.75 -12.88 -12.81
C THR A 11 -15.40 -13.35 -11.50
N PRO A 12 -16.13 -14.48 -11.50
CA PRO A 12 -16.65 -15.09 -10.29
C PRO A 12 -15.56 -15.40 -9.25
N GLU A 13 -14.36 -15.80 -9.69
CA GLU A 13 -13.21 -16.07 -8.83
C GLU A 13 -12.75 -14.80 -8.11
N ILE A 14 -12.66 -13.67 -8.81
CA ILE A 14 -12.31 -12.37 -8.20
C ILE A 14 -13.34 -11.99 -7.15
N LEU A 15 -14.64 -12.20 -7.42
CA LEU A 15 -15.70 -11.91 -6.46
C LEU A 15 -15.62 -12.82 -5.23
N SER A 16 -15.32 -14.11 -5.40
CA SER A 16 -15.10 -15.05 -4.30
C SER A 16 -13.93 -14.62 -3.42
N LEU A 17 -12.77 -14.30 -4.03
CA LEU A 17 -11.59 -13.83 -3.30
C LEU A 17 -11.86 -12.52 -2.53
N ILE A 18 -12.60 -11.59 -3.13
CA ILE A 18 -12.98 -10.35 -2.46
C ILE A 18 -13.85 -10.66 -1.23
N ALA A 19 -14.83 -11.57 -1.37
CA ALA A 19 -15.70 -11.96 -0.27
C ALA A 19 -14.92 -12.61 0.88
N GLU A 20 -14.00 -13.53 0.57
CA GLU A 20 -13.14 -14.19 1.56
C GLU A 20 -12.23 -13.19 2.30
N ILE A 21 -11.63 -12.24 1.58
CA ILE A 21 -10.81 -11.18 2.20
C ILE A 21 -11.66 -10.29 3.10
N ASP A 22 -12.87 -9.92 2.71
CA ASP A 22 -13.73 -9.07 3.51
C ASP A 22 -14.28 -9.79 4.75
N GLU A 23 -14.57 -11.09 4.66
CA GLU A 23 -14.89 -11.94 5.79
C GLU A 23 -13.72 -12.04 6.78
N PHE A 24 -12.52 -12.34 6.28
CA PHE A 24 -11.30 -12.36 7.08
C PHE A 24 -11.06 -11.03 7.80
N LYS A 25 -11.22 -9.90 7.11
CA LYS A 25 -11.09 -8.56 7.72
C LYS A 25 -12.10 -8.35 8.85
N GLY A 26 -13.31 -8.89 8.72
CA GLY A 26 -14.33 -8.87 9.78
C GLY A 26 -13.90 -9.66 11.01
N ALA A 27 -13.46 -10.90 10.83
CA ALA A 27 -12.95 -11.77 11.89
C ALA A 27 -11.70 -11.18 12.56
N TRP A 28 -10.75 -10.65 11.79
CA TRP A 28 -9.53 -10.02 12.30
C TRP A 28 -9.80 -8.81 13.19
N ARG A 29 -10.78 -7.99 12.85
CA ARG A 29 -11.20 -6.87 13.70
C ARG A 29 -11.77 -7.32 15.04
N ALA A 30 -12.49 -8.43 15.07
CA ALA A 30 -13.00 -9.01 16.31
C ALA A 30 -11.86 -9.53 17.19
N ILE A 31 -10.88 -10.25 16.61
CA ILE A 31 -9.69 -10.75 17.30
C ILE A 31 -8.85 -9.59 17.87
N GLY A 32 -8.67 -8.51 17.10
CA GLY A 32 -7.91 -7.34 17.52
C GLY A 32 -8.44 -6.63 18.76
N ARG A 33 -9.73 -6.77 19.03
CA ARG A 33 -10.36 -6.24 20.27
C ARG A 33 -10.16 -7.15 21.48
N ILE A 34 -9.92 -8.44 21.25
CA ILE A 34 -9.86 -9.46 22.31
C ILE A 34 -8.41 -9.68 22.78
N ALA A 35 -7.43 -9.60 21.88
CA ALA A 35 -6.05 -9.96 22.15
C ALA A 35 -5.03 -9.05 21.43
N PRO A 36 -4.96 -7.75 21.77
CA PRO A 36 -4.08 -6.80 21.09
C PRO A 36 -2.58 -7.15 21.19
N GLU A 37 -2.15 -7.73 22.32
CA GLU A 37 -0.75 -8.12 22.54
C GLU A 37 -0.31 -9.27 21.62
N ARG A 38 -1.19 -10.25 21.38
CA ARG A 38 -0.90 -11.34 20.44
C ARG A 38 -0.76 -10.84 19.00
N LEU A 39 -1.52 -9.81 18.65
CA LEU A 39 -1.44 -9.20 17.32
C LEU A 39 -0.13 -8.45 17.11
N SER A 40 0.43 -7.81 18.15
CA SER A 40 1.72 -7.13 18.04
C SER A 40 2.86 -8.12 17.76
N GLY A 41 2.86 -9.27 18.45
CA GLY A 41 3.81 -10.34 18.20
C GLY A 41 3.70 -10.93 16.78
N LEU A 42 2.48 -11.25 16.33
CA LEU A 42 2.23 -11.73 14.97
C LEU A 42 2.63 -10.71 13.92
N ARG A 43 2.38 -9.43 14.15
CA ARG A 43 2.78 -8.34 13.26
C ARG A 43 4.30 -8.30 13.07
N ARG A 44 5.09 -8.45 14.16
CA ARG A 44 6.55 -8.47 14.07
C ARG A 44 7.05 -9.64 13.22
N VAL A 45 6.56 -10.86 13.48
CA VAL A 45 6.92 -12.05 12.69
C VAL A 45 6.55 -11.87 11.22
N ALA A 46 5.31 -11.47 10.93
CA ALA A 46 4.85 -11.22 9.57
C ALA A 46 5.67 -10.13 8.85
N THR A 47 6.13 -9.11 9.59
CA THR A 47 7.00 -8.07 9.03
C THR A 47 8.36 -8.64 8.62
N ILE A 48 9.01 -9.44 9.49
CA ILE A 48 10.31 -10.06 9.19
C ILE A 48 10.20 -11.00 7.98
N GLU A 49 9.21 -11.89 7.98
CA GLU A 49 8.96 -12.80 6.86
C GLU A 49 8.63 -12.07 5.56
N SER A 50 7.83 -11.01 5.64
CA SER A 50 7.49 -10.17 4.48
C SER A 50 8.73 -9.49 3.91
N ILE A 51 9.57 -8.85 4.75
CA ILE A 51 10.80 -8.21 4.32
C ILE A 51 11.72 -9.24 3.66
N GLY A 52 11.98 -10.38 4.33
CA GLY A 52 12.83 -11.43 3.82
C GLY A 52 12.34 -12.01 2.49
N SER A 53 11.05 -12.31 2.39
CA SER A 53 10.46 -12.87 1.15
C SER A 53 10.50 -11.86 0.01
N LEU A 54 10.17 -10.60 0.27
CA LEU A 54 10.08 -9.57 -0.76
C LEU A 54 11.46 -9.17 -1.30
N THR A 55 12.46 -9.08 -0.43
CA THR A 55 13.84 -8.79 -0.86
C THR A 55 14.47 -9.97 -1.60
N ARG A 56 14.14 -11.22 -1.24
CA ARG A 56 14.57 -12.42 -1.99
C ARG A 56 14.00 -12.47 -3.42
N ILE A 57 12.77 -11.99 -3.64
CA ILE A 57 12.19 -11.87 -4.99
C ILE A 57 13.02 -10.90 -5.85
N GLU A 58 13.60 -9.87 -5.26
CA GLU A 58 14.46 -8.90 -5.95
C GLU A 58 15.94 -9.38 -6.02
N GLY A 59 16.25 -10.60 -5.52
CA GLY A 59 17.57 -11.21 -5.61
C GLY A 59 18.45 -11.11 -4.37
N ALA A 60 17.97 -10.50 -3.27
CA ALA A 60 18.69 -10.48 -2.00
C ALA A 60 18.82 -11.91 -1.42
N ARG A 61 19.98 -12.23 -0.85
CA ARG A 61 20.31 -13.57 -0.37
C ARG A 61 20.25 -13.73 1.16
N LEU A 62 19.63 -12.77 1.86
CA LEU A 62 19.52 -12.80 3.32
C LEU A 62 18.45 -13.80 3.78
N SER A 63 18.81 -14.64 4.76
CA SER A 63 17.87 -15.49 5.50
C SER A 63 17.02 -14.65 6.47
N ASP A 64 15.88 -15.18 6.93
CA ASP A 64 15.01 -14.47 7.89
C ASP A 64 15.75 -14.16 9.20
N ARG A 65 16.69 -15.00 9.62
CA ARG A 65 17.54 -14.75 10.81
C ARG A 65 18.50 -13.59 10.60
N GLU A 66 19.09 -13.46 9.41
CA GLU A 66 19.95 -12.32 9.06
C GLU A 66 19.12 -11.05 8.94
N VAL A 67 17.93 -11.11 8.37
CA VAL A 67 16.96 -9.99 8.35
C VAL A 67 16.61 -9.57 9.77
N GLU A 68 16.29 -10.50 10.68
CA GLU A 68 15.98 -10.18 12.08
C GLU A 68 17.18 -9.53 12.80
N ALA A 69 18.39 -10.06 12.61
CA ALA A 69 19.61 -9.50 13.18
C ALA A 69 19.89 -8.08 12.63
N LEU A 70 19.66 -7.86 11.34
CA LEU A 70 19.81 -6.56 10.71
C LEU A 70 18.80 -5.56 11.26
N LEU A 71 17.52 -5.95 11.40
CA LEU A 71 16.47 -5.12 11.99
C LEU A 71 16.75 -4.74 13.43
N ALA A 72 17.32 -5.65 14.22
CA ALA A 72 17.73 -5.36 15.60
C ALA A 72 18.84 -4.31 15.69
N ASN A 73 19.68 -4.19 14.65
CA ASN A 73 20.83 -3.32 14.58
C ASN A 73 20.65 -2.13 13.62
N ILE A 74 19.48 -1.91 13.09
CA ILE A 74 19.22 -0.90 12.03
C ILE A 74 19.65 0.52 12.46
N ARG A 75 19.56 0.82 13.75
CA ARG A 75 19.97 2.13 14.31
C ARG A 75 21.48 2.35 14.32
N ILE A 76 22.30 1.31 14.16
CA ILE A 76 23.76 1.40 14.19
C ILE A 76 24.30 1.84 12.83
N GLY A 77 23.52 1.67 11.73
CA GLY A 77 23.73 2.38 10.46
C GLY A 77 24.92 1.97 9.62
N SER A 78 25.56 0.82 9.86
CA SER A 78 26.64 0.32 8.99
C SER A 78 26.19 -0.89 8.19
N PHE A 79 25.72 -0.65 6.96
CA PHE A 79 25.34 -1.71 6.02
C PHE A 79 26.45 -1.85 4.97
N THR A 80 27.10 -3.01 4.94
CA THR A 80 28.30 -3.23 4.13
C THR A 80 27.98 -3.83 2.77
N THR A 81 26.93 -4.63 2.69
CA THR A 81 26.49 -5.26 1.44
C THR A 81 25.29 -4.53 0.84
N ARG A 82 25.13 -4.69 -0.47
CA ARG A 82 23.96 -4.16 -1.18
C ARG A 82 22.65 -4.75 -0.62
N ASP A 83 22.63 -6.04 -0.35
CA ASP A 83 21.47 -6.74 0.19
C ASP A 83 21.07 -6.17 1.56
N GLU A 84 22.04 -5.90 2.45
CA GLU A 84 21.78 -5.23 3.74
C GLU A 84 21.21 -3.83 3.56
N GLN A 85 21.75 -3.04 2.62
CA GLN A 85 21.27 -1.69 2.32
C GLN A 85 19.82 -1.71 1.81
N GLU A 86 19.49 -2.62 0.92
CA GLU A 86 18.14 -2.78 0.36
C GLU A 86 17.13 -3.24 1.42
N VAL A 87 17.50 -4.20 2.25
CA VAL A 87 16.66 -4.70 3.35
C VAL A 87 16.44 -3.63 4.40
N ALA A 88 17.49 -2.89 4.78
CA ALA A 88 17.39 -1.81 5.77
C ALA A 88 16.46 -0.69 5.30
N GLY A 89 16.62 -0.21 4.07
CA GLY A 89 15.75 0.82 3.52
C GLY A 89 14.30 0.36 3.41
N TYR A 90 14.06 -0.89 2.99
CA TYR A 90 12.71 -1.45 2.95
C TYR A 90 12.08 -1.53 4.35
N ALA A 91 12.85 -1.98 5.34
CA ALA A 91 12.37 -2.11 6.71
C ALA A 91 12.00 -0.77 7.35
N GLU A 92 12.83 0.26 7.16
CA GLU A 92 12.57 1.60 7.68
C GLU A 92 11.31 2.22 7.08
N VAL A 93 11.10 2.04 5.76
CA VAL A 93 9.88 2.51 5.11
C VAL A 93 8.65 1.74 5.60
N MET A 94 8.76 0.42 5.80
CA MET A 94 7.66 -0.37 6.34
C MET A 94 7.31 0.05 7.77
N GLU A 95 8.28 0.37 8.63
CA GLU A 95 8.04 0.89 9.97
C GLU A 95 7.34 2.26 9.93
N THR A 96 7.77 3.14 9.02
CA THR A 96 7.13 4.44 8.77
C THR A 96 5.66 4.24 8.37
N ILE A 97 5.39 3.31 7.45
CA ILE A 97 4.01 3.01 7.04
C ILE A 97 3.19 2.47 8.20
N PHE A 98 3.71 1.50 8.94
CA PHE A 98 2.97 0.92 10.07
C PHE A 98 2.67 1.93 11.18
N SER A 99 3.53 2.92 11.38
CA SER A 99 3.34 3.94 12.40
C SER A 99 2.46 5.12 11.96
N ALA A 100 2.45 5.46 10.66
CA ALA A 100 1.88 6.71 10.16
C ALA A 100 1.03 6.58 8.88
N TYR A 101 0.54 5.37 8.53
CA TYR A 101 -0.21 5.13 7.27
C TYR A 101 -1.46 6.02 7.11
N ASP A 102 -2.07 6.48 8.19
CA ASP A 102 -3.24 7.35 8.18
C ASP A 102 -2.91 8.81 7.81
N ALA A 103 -1.68 9.24 8.09
CA ALA A 103 -1.16 10.55 7.72
C ALA A 103 -0.56 10.58 6.29
N ILE A 104 -0.20 9.40 5.73
CA ILE A 104 0.39 9.30 4.39
C ILE A 104 -0.72 9.24 3.35
N SER A 105 -0.95 10.32 2.59
CA SER A 105 -1.89 10.33 1.47
C SER A 105 -1.28 9.68 0.22
N LEU A 106 -2.13 9.11 -0.64
CA LEU A 106 -1.71 8.66 -1.97
C LEU A 106 -1.51 9.89 -2.86
N SER A 107 -0.28 10.34 -2.97
CA SER A 107 0.13 11.49 -3.80
C SER A 107 1.50 11.24 -4.42
N GLU A 108 1.79 11.88 -5.55
CA GLU A 108 3.10 11.76 -6.18
C GLU A 108 4.24 12.13 -5.24
N ASN A 109 4.06 13.17 -4.42
CA ASN A 109 5.07 13.60 -3.45
C ASN A 109 5.38 12.52 -2.41
N HIS A 110 4.35 11.89 -1.82
CA HIS A 110 4.56 10.80 -0.87
C HIS A 110 5.16 9.55 -1.55
N ILE A 111 4.74 9.21 -2.77
CA ILE A 111 5.32 8.10 -3.53
C ILE A 111 6.82 8.34 -3.76
N ARG A 112 7.20 9.55 -4.17
CA ARG A 112 8.60 9.93 -4.39
C ARG A 112 9.39 9.98 -3.08
N GLN A 113 8.78 10.38 -1.97
CA GLN A 113 9.41 10.35 -0.66
C GLN A 113 9.64 8.92 -0.19
N LEU A 114 8.63 8.04 -0.26
CA LEU A 114 8.78 6.62 0.08
C LEU A 114 9.87 5.95 -0.76
N HIS A 115 9.98 6.31 -2.04
CA HIS A 115 11.07 5.83 -2.89
C HIS A 115 12.44 6.35 -2.44
N ARG A 116 12.55 7.62 -2.05
CA ARG A 116 13.80 8.20 -1.51
C ARG A 116 14.23 7.47 -0.25
N ASP A 117 13.28 7.25 0.65
CA ASP A 117 13.52 6.60 1.94
C ASP A 117 13.87 5.11 1.74
N LEU A 118 13.21 4.43 0.78
CA LEU A 118 13.53 3.06 0.38
C LEU A 118 15.00 2.88 -0.06
N LEU A 119 15.54 3.87 -0.75
CA LEU A 119 16.92 3.84 -1.25
C LEU A 119 17.89 4.62 -0.35
N ALA A 120 17.49 4.98 0.88
CA ALA A 120 18.30 5.82 1.76
C ALA A 120 19.71 5.29 2.00
N HIS A 121 19.86 3.98 2.05
CA HIS A 121 21.15 3.30 2.30
C HIS A 121 21.87 2.87 1.01
N SER A 122 21.24 2.93 -0.16
CA SER A 122 21.84 2.52 -1.44
C SER A 122 22.80 3.60 -1.94
N THR A 123 24.10 3.35 -1.91
CA THR A 123 25.11 4.28 -2.46
C THR A 123 25.06 4.38 -3.99
N LYS A 124 24.64 3.29 -4.67
CA LYS A 124 24.51 3.24 -6.13
C LYS A 124 23.43 4.18 -6.64
N ASP A 125 22.32 4.31 -5.90
CA ASP A 125 21.09 4.98 -6.35
C ASP A 125 20.96 6.42 -5.84
N GLU A 126 21.99 6.96 -5.21
CA GLU A 126 21.98 8.27 -4.57
C GLU A 126 21.47 9.40 -5.49
N ARG A 127 21.82 9.35 -6.78
CA ARG A 127 21.41 10.35 -7.78
C ARG A 127 19.94 10.21 -8.23
N HIS A 128 19.31 9.05 -7.98
CA HIS A 128 17.98 8.73 -8.48
C HIS A 128 16.91 8.71 -7.38
N ARG A 129 17.31 8.82 -6.12
CA ARG A 129 16.40 8.74 -4.96
C ARG A 129 15.27 9.75 -5.06
N GLY A 130 14.04 9.25 -5.13
CA GLY A 130 12.83 10.08 -5.19
C GLY A 130 12.64 10.85 -6.50
N LEU A 131 13.41 10.55 -7.54
CA LEU A 131 13.28 11.16 -8.86
C LEU A 131 12.73 10.16 -9.86
N TYR A 132 11.84 10.62 -10.72
CA TYR A 132 11.39 9.81 -11.84
C TYR A 132 12.56 9.50 -12.78
N LYS A 133 12.45 8.38 -13.47
CA LYS A 133 13.47 7.90 -14.40
C LYS A 133 13.78 8.92 -15.50
N THR A 134 15.05 8.98 -15.87
CA THR A 134 15.55 9.79 -16.99
C THR A 134 16.01 8.94 -18.16
N LEU A 135 16.18 7.63 -17.94
CA LEU A 135 16.54 6.64 -18.95
C LEU A 135 15.44 5.59 -19.07
N PRO A 136 15.22 5.00 -20.26
CA PRO A 136 14.34 3.84 -20.41
C PRO A 136 14.79 2.69 -19.48
N ASN A 137 13.82 1.99 -18.91
CA ASN A 137 14.06 0.88 -17.98
C ASN A 137 13.04 -0.25 -18.23
N HIS A 138 13.00 -0.78 -19.44
CA HIS A 138 12.12 -1.87 -19.81
C HIS A 138 12.36 -3.11 -18.94
N VAL A 139 11.31 -3.92 -18.77
CA VAL A 139 11.41 -5.18 -18.06
C VAL A 139 11.93 -6.25 -19.03
N GLU A 140 13.09 -6.80 -18.73
CA GLU A 140 13.73 -7.85 -19.52
C GLU A 140 13.66 -9.19 -18.80
N ALA A 141 13.54 -10.28 -19.56
CA ALA A 141 13.75 -11.61 -19.06
C ALA A 141 15.23 -12.02 -19.21
N PHE A 142 15.73 -12.76 -18.24
CA PHE A 142 17.07 -13.32 -18.26
C PHE A 142 16.99 -14.85 -18.11
N ASN A 143 17.89 -15.58 -18.79
CA ASN A 143 18.03 -17.01 -18.56
C ASN A 143 18.85 -17.29 -17.29
N GLU A 144 19.04 -18.57 -16.95
CA GLU A 144 19.81 -19.00 -15.77
C GLU A 144 21.27 -18.53 -15.80
N ASP A 145 21.83 -18.30 -17.00
CA ASP A 145 23.20 -17.80 -17.20
C ASP A 145 23.28 -16.26 -17.12
N GLY A 146 22.17 -15.56 -16.86
CA GLY A 146 22.11 -14.10 -16.80
C GLY A 146 22.11 -13.39 -18.15
N LYS A 147 21.89 -14.12 -19.25
CA LYS A 147 21.78 -13.53 -20.60
C LYS A 147 20.36 -13.04 -20.86
N SER A 148 20.22 -11.80 -21.33
CA SER A 148 18.92 -11.25 -21.70
C SER A 148 18.24 -12.09 -22.80
N LEU A 149 17.00 -12.47 -22.55
CA LEU A 149 16.10 -13.12 -23.52
C LEU A 149 15.26 -12.08 -24.30
N GLY A 150 15.42 -10.80 -23.97
CA GLY A 150 14.73 -9.69 -24.60
C GLY A 150 13.76 -8.98 -23.67
N VAL A 151 13.17 -7.91 -24.19
CA VAL A 151 12.17 -7.10 -23.47
C VAL A 151 10.87 -7.89 -23.39
N VAL A 152 10.44 -8.18 -22.16
CA VAL A 152 9.14 -8.82 -21.86
C VAL A 152 8.03 -7.77 -21.85
N PHE A 153 8.36 -6.58 -21.36
CA PHE A 153 7.40 -5.52 -21.20
C PHE A 153 8.05 -4.14 -21.38
N GLU A 154 7.46 -3.33 -22.29
CA GLU A 154 7.87 -1.95 -22.49
C GLU A 154 7.17 -1.03 -21.49
N THR A 155 7.95 -0.36 -20.65
CA THR A 155 7.45 0.59 -19.66
C THR A 155 7.19 1.96 -20.30
N ALA A 156 6.53 2.86 -19.56
CA ALA A 156 6.35 4.24 -20.01
C ALA A 156 7.71 4.89 -20.33
N THR A 157 7.72 5.79 -21.32
CA THR A 157 8.92 6.59 -21.61
C THR A 157 9.26 7.52 -20.44
N PRO A 158 10.53 7.92 -20.26
CA PRO A 158 10.86 8.95 -19.26
C PRO A 158 10.05 10.23 -19.41
N PHE A 159 9.77 10.64 -20.65
CA PHE A 159 8.98 11.83 -20.97
C PHE A 159 7.51 11.69 -20.51
N ASP A 160 6.90 10.53 -20.71
CA ASP A 160 5.50 10.27 -20.35
C ASP A 160 5.30 9.95 -18.86
N THR A 161 6.36 9.55 -18.17
CA THR A 161 6.27 9.06 -16.78
C THR A 161 5.58 10.05 -15.83
N PRO A 162 5.93 11.34 -15.77
CA PRO A 162 5.27 12.28 -14.84
C PRO A 162 3.78 12.41 -15.12
N ARG A 163 3.39 12.53 -16.39
CA ARG A 163 1.98 12.65 -16.78
C ARG A 163 1.19 11.38 -16.41
N ARG A 164 1.72 10.18 -16.72
CA ARG A 164 1.05 8.91 -16.41
C ARG A 164 0.94 8.68 -14.89
N MET A 165 1.92 9.11 -14.11
CA MET A 165 1.86 9.03 -12.64
C MET A 165 0.80 9.96 -12.07
N ALA A 166 0.69 11.20 -12.56
CA ALA A 166 -0.37 12.12 -12.17
C ALA A 166 -1.76 11.55 -12.50
N GLU A 167 -1.95 11.04 -13.72
CA GLU A 167 -3.21 10.40 -14.15
C GLU A 167 -3.57 9.20 -13.26
N LEU A 168 -2.60 8.37 -12.88
CA LEU A 168 -2.81 7.21 -12.01
C LEU A 168 -3.23 7.61 -10.59
N VAL A 169 -2.57 8.60 -10.01
CA VAL A 169 -2.88 9.11 -8.66
C VAL A 169 -4.26 9.76 -8.65
N ASP A 170 -4.58 10.60 -9.63
CA ASP A 170 -5.87 11.25 -9.76
C ASP A 170 -7.00 10.24 -9.99
N TRP A 171 -6.77 9.20 -10.80
CA TRP A 171 -7.72 8.11 -11.01
C TRP A 171 -8.02 7.39 -9.69
N ALA A 172 -6.99 7.00 -8.93
CA ALA A 172 -7.16 6.30 -7.67
C ALA A 172 -7.93 7.15 -6.65
N ALA A 173 -7.60 8.45 -6.54
CA ALA A 173 -8.31 9.39 -5.68
C ALA A 173 -9.78 9.57 -6.09
N GLY A 174 -10.06 9.61 -7.40
CA GLY A 174 -11.42 9.64 -7.94
C GLY A 174 -12.21 8.39 -7.56
N LYS A 175 -11.64 7.20 -7.73
CA LYS A 175 -12.28 5.92 -7.38
C LYS A 175 -12.48 5.73 -5.87
N GLU A 176 -11.59 6.24 -5.06
CA GLU A 176 -11.75 6.28 -3.60
C GLU A 176 -12.97 7.13 -3.20
N LYS A 177 -13.21 8.22 -3.92
CA LYS A 177 -14.32 9.17 -3.68
C LYS A 177 -15.65 8.68 -4.22
N ASP A 178 -15.72 8.28 -5.49
CA ASP A 178 -16.96 7.87 -6.18
C ASP A 178 -17.43 6.44 -5.82
N ARG A 179 -16.49 5.59 -5.37
CA ARG A 179 -16.75 4.19 -5.01
C ARG A 179 -17.36 3.35 -6.12
N SER A 180 -17.09 3.68 -7.34
CA SER A 180 -17.59 2.94 -8.51
C SER A 180 -16.95 1.56 -8.65
N LEU A 181 -15.81 1.32 -7.96
CA LEU A 181 -15.12 0.03 -7.89
C LEU A 181 -14.91 -0.40 -6.44
N HIS A 182 -14.84 -1.73 -6.24
CA HIS A 182 -14.44 -2.26 -4.95
C HIS A 182 -13.00 -1.82 -4.62
N PRO A 183 -12.69 -1.39 -3.37
CA PRO A 183 -11.37 -0.86 -3.04
C PRO A 183 -10.20 -1.80 -3.32
N LEU A 184 -10.38 -3.12 -3.18
CA LEU A 184 -9.33 -4.09 -3.53
C LEU A 184 -9.04 -4.10 -5.04
N LEU A 185 -10.06 -3.86 -5.88
CA LEU A 185 -9.86 -3.72 -7.32
C LEU A 185 -9.12 -2.42 -7.66
N VAL A 186 -9.43 -1.33 -6.94
CA VAL A 186 -8.69 -0.06 -7.11
C VAL A 186 -7.22 -0.25 -6.77
N ILE A 187 -6.90 -0.96 -5.68
CA ILE A 187 -5.51 -1.27 -5.30
C ILE A 187 -4.85 -2.14 -6.39
N GLY A 188 -5.51 -3.20 -6.84
CA GLY A 188 -4.96 -4.09 -7.86
C GLY A 188 -4.64 -3.35 -9.15
N VAL A 189 -5.57 -2.54 -9.67
CA VAL A 189 -5.36 -1.72 -10.87
C VAL A 189 -4.24 -0.71 -10.65
N PHE A 190 -4.22 -0.03 -9.49
CA PHE A 190 -3.17 0.93 -9.16
C PHE A 190 -1.77 0.28 -9.23
N VAL A 191 -1.61 -0.88 -8.60
CA VAL A 191 -0.32 -1.59 -8.54
C VAL A 191 0.13 -2.05 -9.92
N VAL A 192 -0.78 -2.62 -10.71
CA VAL A 192 -0.48 -3.08 -12.08
C VAL A 192 -0.05 -1.90 -12.95
N VAL A 193 -0.81 -0.80 -12.96
CA VAL A 193 -0.49 0.38 -13.77
C VAL A 193 0.77 1.09 -13.27
N PHE A 194 1.02 1.11 -11.95
CA PHE A 194 2.27 1.62 -11.38
C PHE A 194 3.48 0.82 -11.91
N LEU A 195 3.39 -0.51 -11.93
CA LEU A 195 4.44 -1.38 -12.48
C LEU A 195 4.57 -1.24 -13.99
N GLU A 196 3.47 -0.99 -14.70
CA GLU A 196 3.47 -0.70 -16.13
C GLU A 196 4.18 0.63 -16.44
N ILE A 197 3.93 1.68 -15.66
CA ILE A 197 4.63 2.95 -15.79
C ILE A 197 6.11 2.78 -15.46
N HIS A 198 6.42 2.01 -14.40
CA HIS A 198 7.78 1.76 -13.90
C HIS A 198 8.54 3.06 -13.65
N PRO A 199 8.03 3.94 -12.75
CA PRO A 199 8.37 5.36 -12.77
C PRO A 199 9.79 5.70 -12.31
N PHE A 200 10.47 4.81 -11.61
CA PHE A 200 11.81 5.04 -11.07
C PHE A 200 12.87 4.21 -11.79
N GLN A 201 14.13 4.61 -11.69
CA GLN A 201 15.22 3.90 -12.34
C GLN A 201 15.48 2.53 -11.72
N ASP A 202 15.28 2.39 -10.39
CA ASP A 202 15.37 1.14 -9.62
C ASP A 202 14.29 1.17 -8.52
N GLY A 203 14.04 0.03 -7.84
CA GLY A 203 13.18 -0.08 -6.66
C GLY A 203 11.67 -0.09 -6.93
N ASN A 204 11.21 -0.13 -8.19
CA ASN A 204 9.78 -0.11 -8.52
C ASN A 204 9.02 -1.32 -7.94
N GLY A 205 9.60 -2.52 -8.00
CA GLY A 205 9.01 -3.73 -7.46
C GLY A 205 8.84 -3.65 -5.94
N ARG A 206 9.87 -3.23 -5.21
CA ARG A 206 9.84 -3.03 -3.76
C ARG A 206 8.82 -1.96 -3.37
N LEU A 207 8.84 -0.82 -4.07
CA LEU A 207 7.91 0.28 -3.79
C LEU A 207 6.46 -0.10 -4.09
N SER A 208 6.18 -0.88 -5.14
CA SER A 208 4.82 -1.34 -5.43
C SER A 208 4.21 -2.15 -4.28
N ARG A 209 5.01 -2.98 -3.61
CA ARG A 209 4.61 -3.78 -2.44
C ARG A 209 4.39 -2.92 -1.21
N ILE A 210 5.25 -1.91 -1.00
CA ILE A 210 5.10 -0.89 0.04
C ILE A 210 3.78 -0.12 -0.16
N LEU A 211 3.51 0.34 -1.38
CA LEU A 211 2.27 1.03 -1.73
C LEU A 211 1.03 0.14 -1.57
N THR A 212 1.13 -1.14 -1.91
CA THR A 212 0.07 -2.11 -1.65
C THR A 212 -0.26 -2.20 -0.16
N THR A 213 0.76 -2.33 0.67
CA THR A 213 0.58 -2.39 2.15
C THR A 213 -0.04 -1.10 2.69
N LEU A 214 0.47 0.07 2.26
CA LEU A 214 -0.09 1.37 2.63
C LEU A 214 -1.58 1.48 2.27
N LEU A 215 -1.94 1.13 1.04
CA LEU A 215 -3.32 1.21 0.57
C LEU A 215 -4.25 0.24 1.31
N LEU A 216 -3.79 -0.98 1.60
CA LEU A 216 -4.55 -1.95 2.40
C LEU A 216 -4.80 -1.47 3.83
N LEU A 217 -3.79 -0.88 4.49
CA LEU A 217 -3.92 -0.31 5.84
C LEU A 217 -4.91 0.86 5.86
N ARG A 218 -4.83 1.76 4.88
CA ARG A 218 -5.77 2.89 4.73
C ARG A 218 -7.22 2.44 4.56
N LEU A 219 -7.45 1.35 3.82
CA LEU A 219 -8.79 0.75 3.70
C LEU A 219 -9.39 0.33 5.03
N GLN A 220 -8.58 -0.18 5.95
CA GLN A 220 -9.06 -0.63 7.26
C GLN A 220 -9.60 0.54 8.10
N THR A 221 -8.89 1.67 8.10
CA THR A 221 -9.27 2.88 8.87
C THR A 221 -10.51 3.56 8.31
N GLN A 222 -10.62 3.68 6.99
CA GLN A 222 -11.80 4.29 6.36
C GLN A 222 -13.07 3.50 6.65
N SER A 223 -13.00 2.19 6.68
CA SER A 223 -14.13 1.33 7.06
C SER A 223 -14.52 1.50 8.53
N ALA A 224 -13.55 1.72 9.44
CA ALA A 224 -13.80 1.92 10.86
C ALA A 224 -14.44 3.29 11.17
N SER A 225 -13.96 4.36 10.53
CA SER A 225 -14.50 5.72 10.69
C SER A 225 -15.93 5.84 10.16
N ARG A 226 -16.27 5.11 9.09
CA ARG A 226 -17.63 5.06 8.50
C ARG A 226 -18.63 4.38 9.42
N ASN A 227 -18.26 3.26 10.04
CA ASN A 227 -19.14 2.57 10.98
C ASN A 227 -19.45 3.45 12.19
N ARG A 228 -18.47 4.23 12.70
CA ARG A 228 -18.72 5.20 13.78
C ARG A 228 -19.73 6.28 13.38
N ARG A 229 -19.62 6.86 12.17
CA ARG A 229 -20.57 7.87 11.67
C ARG A 229 -21.97 7.29 11.48
N ARG A 230 -22.11 6.08 10.99
CA ARG A 230 -23.40 5.41 10.79
C ARG A 230 -24.10 5.12 12.12
N PHE A 231 -23.35 4.74 13.17
CA PHE A 231 -23.89 4.56 14.53
C PHE A 231 -24.31 5.87 15.18
N LEU A 232 -23.62 6.97 14.92
CA LEU A 232 -23.96 8.30 15.47
C LEU A 232 -25.22 8.87 14.80
N ILE A 233 -25.43 8.66 13.52
CA ILE A 233 -26.61 9.12 12.79
C ILE A 233 -27.89 8.38 13.25
N HIS A 234 -27.78 7.11 13.62
CA HIS A 234 -28.92 6.33 14.15
C HIS A 234 -29.21 6.58 15.64
N ARG A 235 -28.36 7.30 16.36
CA ARG A 235 -28.56 7.70 17.76
C ARG A 235 -28.98 9.16 17.95
N SER A 236 -29.41 9.85 16.92
CA SER A 236 -30.10 11.13 17.11
C SER A 236 -31.41 10.88 17.85
N PRO A 237 -31.62 11.44 19.05
CA PRO A 237 -32.86 11.24 19.78
C PRO A 237 -33.97 11.85 18.96
N ARG A 238 -34.91 11.04 18.51
CA ARG A 238 -36.21 11.51 18.04
C ARG A 238 -36.79 12.34 19.17
N GLY A 239 -37.17 13.57 18.85
CA GLY A 239 -37.59 14.60 19.75
C GLY A 239 -38.55 14.11 20.83
N VAL A 240 -38.27 14.55 22.04
CA VAL A 240 -39.23 14.59 23.13
C VAL A 240 -40.36 15.53 22.68
N GLY A 241 -41.45 14.96 22.21
CA GLY A 241 -42.68 15.70 21.98
C GLY A 241 -43.15 16.23 23.32
N VAL A 242 -43.09 17.51 23.49
CA VAL A 242 -43.77 18.22 24.59
C VAL A 242 -45.28 18.08 24.36
N ALA A 243 -45.89 17.19 25.09
CA ALA A 243 -47.33 17.16 25.22
C ALA A 243 -47.75 18.37 26.07
N GLN A 244 -48.19 19.45 25.42
CA GLN A 244 -48.93 20.53 26.10
C GLN A 244 -50.28 19.99 26.50
N GLY A 245 -50.47 19.94 27.82
CA GLY A 245 -51.70 19.52 28.44
C GLY A 245 -52.89 20.44 28.13
N TRP A 246 -53.97 19.82 27.77
CA TRP A 246 -55.30 20.37 27.82
C TRP A 246 -55.75 20.40 29.30
N LEU A 247 -55.85 21.55 29.88
CA LEU A 247 -56.74 21.76 31.05
C LEU A 247 -58.02 22.36 30.55
N GLY A 248 -59.03 21.53 30.40
CA GLY A 248 -60.38 21.95 30.18
C GLY A 248 -61.00 22.39 31.49
N ASN A 249 -61.62 23.57 31.46
CA ASN A 249 -62.55 24.07 32.45
C ASN A 249 -63.80 23.20 32.53
N ILE A 250 -64.18 22.81 33.74
CA ILE A 250 -65.58 22.48 34.06
C ILE A 250 -65.88 23.04 35.49
N GLY A 251 -66.91 23.87 35.56
CA GLY A 251 -67.82 24.08 36.67
C GLY A 251 -67.45 25.07 37.74
#